data_e78df5546cd969d4c64f12cc0cf26485
#
_entry.id   e78df5546cd969d4c64f12cc0cf26485
#
_cell.length_a   1.000
_cell.length_b   1.000
_cell.length_c   1.000
_cell.angle_alpha   90.00
_cell.angle_beta   90.00
_cell.angle_gamma   90.00
#
_symmetry.space_group_name_H-M   'P 1'
#
loop_
_entity.id
_entity.type
_entity.pdbx_description
1 polymer ?
#
loop_
_entity_poly.entity_id
_entity_poly.type
_entity_poly.pdbx_seq_one_letter_code
_entity_poly.pdbx_strand_id
1 'polypeptide(L)'
;GDAGFDIADYSRDAAAGGDARAMFEIGSRYAEGVGMKADMGKAAEWYRKAAGLGLPLAQYRIGSFYEKGLGVERSTEKARSWYGMAAEKGNANAMHNLAVLYAMDAKSEADNQAAARWFLAAAELGVKDSQFNLGILSAKGVGMKQNLEEGYKWFALVAKAGDKDAAAKREEIAKSLRPEQLARARAAAELWRAKPLDAAANAVDIPQAWQGEAPVAEVDMKKAVQNIQLILGKNGYDAGKPDGVMGARTKNAIKAFQKDNGIAPSGEIDETLVQALLARK
;
A
#
# COMPACT_ATOMS: atom_id res chain seq x y z
N GLY A 1 6.68 -18.04 24.92
CA GLY A 1 7.10 -18.68 23.71
C GLY A 1 6.09 -18.37 22.64
N ASP A 2 6.37 -17.38 21.79
CA ASP A 2 5.48 -16.98 20.69
C ASP A 2 5.57 -18.03 19.57
N ALA A 3 4.73 -19.04 19.66
CA ALA A 3 4.57 -20.09 18.66
C ALA A 3 3.68 -19.60 17.50
N GLY A 4 3.96 -18.44 16.92
CA GLY A 4 3.15 -17.88 15.85
C GLY A 4 3.93 -17.11 14.80
N PHE A 5 5.24 -17.07 14.91
CA PHE A 5 6.08 -16.28 14.05
C PHE A 5 6.84 -17.18 13.07
N ASP A 6 6.11 -17.81 12.19
CA ASP A 6 6.73 -18.51 11.06
C ASP A 6 6.78 -17.60 9.83
N ILE A 7 7.20 -16.38 10.07
CA ILE A 7 7.84 -15.62 9.04
C ILE A 7 9.24 -16.11 9.08
N ALA A 8 9.58 -16.77 8.02
CA ALA A 8 10.85 -17.39 7.85
C ALA A 8 11.92 -16.70 8.70
N ASP A 9 12.65 -17.46 9.47
CA ASP A 9 13.74 -17.02 10.31
C ASP A 9 14.66 -16.00 9.61
N TYR A 10 14.61 -15.95 8.26
CA TYR A 10 15.34 -15.04 7.40
C TYR A 10 15.06 -13.55 7.66
N SER A 11 13.81 -13.14 7.89
CA SER A 11 13.55 -11.72 8.16
C SER A 11 14.00 -11.32 9.57
N ARG A 12 13.91 -12.22 10.53
CA ARG A 12 14.44 -12.02 11.89
C ARG A 12 15.96 -11.96 11.88
N ASP A 13 16.61 -12.89 11.19
CA ASP A 13 18.06 -12.92 11.06
C ASP A 13 18.58 -11.68 10.33
N ALA A 14 17.92 -11.27 9.24
CA ALA A 14 18.24 -10.05 8.52
C ALA A 14 18.03 -8.79 9.37
N ALA A 15 16.96 -8.73 10.16
CA ALA A 15 16.71 -7.62 11.09
C ALA A 15 17.74 -7.60 12.22
N ALA A 16 18.10 -8.74 12.78
CA ALA A 16 19.17 -8.86 13.77
C ALA A 16 20.53 -8.44 13.20
N GLY A 17 20.76 -8.67 11.90
CA GLY A 17 21.92 -8.20 11.16
C GLY A 17 21.89 -6.72 10.75
N GLY A 18 20.82 -5.98 11.08
CA GLY A 18 20.71 -4.55 10.81
C GLY A 18 20.05 -4.18 9.47
N ASP A 19 19.35 -5.10 8.80
CA ASP A 19 18.63 -4.81 7.56
C ASP A 19 17.34 -4.03 7.86
N ALA A 20 17.31 -2.76 7.44
CA ALA A 20 16.16 -1.87 7.65
C ALA A 20 14.88 -2.35 6.97
N ARG A 21 14.99 -3.03 5.83
CA ARG A 21 13.82 -3.57 5.10
C ARG A 21 13.17 -4.70 5.90
N ALA A 22 13.97 -5.56 6.52
CA ALA A 22 13.45 -6.62 7.40
C ALA A 22 12.77 -6.04 8.64
N MET A 23 13.34 -5.01 9.23
CA MET A 23 12.73 -4.30 10.36
C MET A 23 11.39 -3.66 9.96
N PHE A 24 11.32 -3.06 8.78
CA PHE A 24 10.09 -2.50 8.22
C PHE A 24 9.03 -3.58 8.02
N GLU A 25 9.40 -4.72 7.45
CA GLU A 25 8.48 -5.84 7.22
C GLU A 25 7.92 -6.40 8.52
N ILE A 26 8.76 -6.56 9.54
CA ILE A 26 8.31 -6.99 10.87
C ILE A 26 7.32 -5.97 11.46
N GLY A 27 7.64 -4.68 11.33
CA GLY A 27 6.73 -3.60 11.76
C GLY A 27 5.38 -3.66 11.07
N SER A 28 5.35 -3.88 9.75
CA SER A 28 4.12 -4.00 8.96
C SER A 28 3.26 -5.18 9.42
N ARG A 29 3.86 -6.31 9.72
CA ARG A 29 3.14 -7.49 10.20
C ARG A 29 2.53 -7.27 11.56
N TYR A 30 3.22 -6.60 12.48
CA TYR A 30 2.61 -6.20 13.75
C TYR A 30 1.47 -5.20 13.57
N ALA A 31 1.60 -4.26 12.65
CA ALA A 31 0.54 -3.28 12.36
C ALA A 31 -0.71 -3.92 11.75
N GLU A 32 -0.53 -4.87 10.86
CA GLU A 32 -1.61 -5.53 10.11
C GLU A 32 -2.16 -6.78 10.81
N GLY A 33 -1.43 -7.32 11.78
CA GLY A 33 -1.80 -8.56 12.45
C GLY A 33 -1.65 -9.80 11.57
N VAL A 34 -0.70 -9.79 10.65
CA VAL A 34 -0.43 -10.93 9.75
C VAL A 34 0.36 -12.01 10.48
N GLY A 35 -0.25 -13.18 10.66
CA GLY A 35 0.33 -14.31 11.37
C GLY A 35 0.36 -14.15 12.90
N MET A 36 -0.19 -13.05 13.43
CA MET A 36 -0.23 -12.72 14.84
C MET A 36 -1.30 -11.67 15.13
N LYS A 37 -1.61 -11.47 16.41
CA LYS A 37 -2.46 -10.35 16.82
C LYS A 37 -1.75 -9.02 16.54
N ALA A 38 -2.48 -8.06 15.97
CA ALA A 38 -1.98 -6.71 15.76
C ALA A 38 -1.49 -6.08 17.07
N ASP A 39 -0.32 -5.44 17.01
CA ASP A 39 0.31 -4.74 18.12
C ASP A 39 0.96 -3.45 17.59
N MET A 40 0.27 -2.33 17.77
CA MET A 40 0.75 -1.04 17.29
C MET A 40 1.99 -0.54 18.04
N GLY A 41 2.15 -0.90 19.31
CA GLY A 41 3.35 -0.56 20.08
C GLY A 41 4.61 -1.22 19.51
N LYS A 42 4.54 -2.52 19.24
CA LYS A 42 5.63 -3.26 18.59
C LYS A 42 5.86 -2.82 17.17
N ALA A 43 4.80 -2.55 16.40
CA ALA A 43 4.92 -1.98 15.06
C ALA A 43 5.69 -0.66 15.09
N ALA A 44 5.35 0.24 16.01
CA ALA A 44 6.04 1.52 16.17
C ALA A 44 7.52 1.35 16.50
N GLU A 45 7.88 0.40 17.37
CA GLU A 45 9.29 0.12 17.68
C GLU A 45 10.09 -0.31 16.47
N TRP A 46 9.56 -1.24 15.66
CA TRP A 46 10.23 -1.73 14.47
C TRP A 46 10.31 -0.68 13.36
N TYR A 47 9.23 0.07 13.13
CA TYR A 47 9.27 1.17 12.17
C TYR A 47 10.26 2.25 12.58
N ARG A 48 10.34 2.59 13.87
CA ARG A 48 11.31 3.57 14.36
C ARG A 48 12.76 3.11 14.14
N LYS A 49 13.05 1.83 14.38
CA LYS A 49 14.39 1.26 14.10
C LYS A 49 14.74 1.37 12.62
N ALA A 50 13.85 0.95 11.74
CA ALA A 50 14.04 1.05 10.30
C ALA A 50 14.17 2.50 9.84
N ALA A 51 13.35 3.39 10.38
CA ALA A 51 13.40 4.83 10.10
C ALA A 51 14.71 5.48 10.55
N GLY A 52 15.21 5.08 11.71
CA GLY A 52 16.51 5.51 12.24
C GLY A 52 17.69 5.11 11.36
N LEU A 53 17.57 4.01 10.62
CA LEU A 53 18.54 3.57 9.61
C LEU A 53 18.37 4.26 8.25
N GLY A 54 17.42 5.18 8.13
CA GLY A 54 17.26 6.03 6.97
C GLY A 54 16.29 5.51 5.91
N LEU A 55 15.49 4.48 6.19
CA LEU A 55 14.50 3.97 5.24
C LEU A 55 13.31 4.94 5.10
N PRO A 56 13.09 5.58 3.93
CA PRO A 56 12.10 6.65 3.79
C PRO A 56 10.67 6.21 4.09
N LEU A 57 10.25 5.04 3.62
CA LEU A 57 8.91 4.54 3.87
C LEU A 57 8.68 4.25 5.37
N ALA A 58 9.70 3.79 6.10
CA ALA A 58 9.64 3.62 7.55
C ALA A 58 9.53 4.98 8.26
N GLN A 59 10.25 5.99 7.81
CA GLN A 59 10.15 7.36 8.33
C GLN A 59 8.74 7.92 8.14
N TYR A 60 8.14 7.71 6.98
CA TYR A 60 6.74 8.06 6.73
C TYR A 60 5.79 7.31 7.68
N ARG A 61 5.96 6.00 7.85
CA ARG A 61 5.10 5.17 8.71
C ARG A 61 5.16 5.61 10.17
N ILE A 62 6.36 5.79 10.72
CA ILE A 62 6.49 6.22 12.11
C ILE A 62 6.00 7.68 12.30
N GLY A 63 6.18 8.53 11.30
CA GLY A 63 5.58 9.86 11.29
C GLY A 63 4.05 9.79 11.43
N SER A 64 3.40 8.93 10.68
CA SER A 64 1.96 8.69 10.76
C SER A 64 1.52 8.13 12.12
N PHE A 65 2.32 7.28 12.73
CA PHE A 65 2.04 6.75 14.07
C PHE A 65 2.07 7.85 15.14
N TYR A 66 3.05 8.74 15.08
CA TYR A 66 3.11 9.90 15.99
C TYR A 66 1.98 10.91 15.72
N GLU A 67 1.61 11.14 14.47
CA GLU A 67 0.49 12.03 14.13
C GLU A 67 -0.83 11.54 14.72
N LYS A 68 -1.07 10.24 14.64
CA LYS A 68 -2.33 9.61 15.06
C LYS A 68 -2.32 9.08 16.51
N GLY A 69 -1.15 8.98 17.12
CA GLY A 69 -1.00 8.36 18.44
C GLY A 69 -1.22 6.83 18.39
N LEU A 70 -0.72 6.16 17.36
CA LEU A 70 -0.81 4.71 17.22
C LEU A 70 0.41 4.02 17.86
N GLY A 71 0.19 3.30 18.95
CA GLY A 71 1.26 2.58 19.66
C GLY A 71 2.34 3.47 20.29
N VAL A 72 2.20 4.78 20.17
CA VAL A 72 3.06 5.82 20.73
C VAL A 72 2.20 6.98 21.19
N GLU A 73 2.70 7.81 22.11
CA GLU A 73 2.06 9.05 22.46
C GLU A 73 2.03 10.00 21.24
N ARG A 74 0.86 10.59 20.99
CA ARG A 74 0.68 11.53 19.89
C ARG A 74 1.63 12.71 20.01
N SER A 75 2.34 13.02 18.95
CA SER A 75 3.26 14.15 18.89
C SER A 75 3.33 14.70 17.47
N THR A 76 2.73 15.86 17.27
CA THR A 76 2.81 16.58 15.98
C THR A 76 4.24 16.99 15.65
N GLU A 77 5.04 17.35 16.64
CA GLU A 77 6.44 17.71 16.47
C GLU A 77 7.27 16.53 15.94
N LYS A 78 7.14 15.36 16.57
CA LYS A 78 7.82 14.13 16.11
C LYS A 78 7.32 13.68 14.74
N ALA A 79 6.01 13.77 14.49
CA ALA A 79 5.44 13.48 13.18
C ALA A 79 6.05 14.38 12.10
N ARG A 80 6.14 15.67 12.34
CA ARG A 80 6.75 16.65 11.43
C ARG A 80 8.21 16.33 11.15
N SER A 81 8.98 15.98 12.18
CA SER A 81 10.38 15.57 12.01
C SER A 81 10.54 14.36 11.12
N TRP A 82 9.80 13.31 11.37
CA TRP A 82 9.90 12.07 10.58
C TRP A 82 9.38 12.24 9.15
N TYR A 83 8.24 12.92 8.96
CA TYR A 83 7.75 13.27 7.63
C TYR A 83 8.76 14.14 6.87
N GLY A 84 9.41 15.07 7.54
CA GLY A 84 10.44 15.92 6.95
C GLY A 84 11.59 15.10 6.38
N MET A 85 12.09 14.12 7.13
CA MET A 85 13.15 13.23 6.65
C MET A 85 12.73 12.42 5.42
N ALA A 86 11.54 11.85 5.45
CA ALA A 86 11.02 11.07 4.33
C ALA A 86 10.73 11.96 3.10
N ALA A 87 10.17 13.14 3.31
CA ALA A 87 9.87 14.11 2.27
C ALA A 87 11.14 14.60 1.55
N GLU A 88 12.19 14.92 2.29
CA GLU A 88 13.50 15.30 1.72
C GLU A 88 14.09 14.21 0.81
N LYS A 89 13.76 12.96 1.07
CA LYS A 89 14.20 11.82 0.24
C LYS A 89 13.28 11.51 -0.94
N GLY A 90 12.15 12.21 -1.04
CA GLY A 90 11.22 12.05 -2.16
C GLY A 90 9.99 11.19 -1.88
N ASN A 91 9.68 10.87 -0.60
CA ASN A 91 8.43 10.17 -0.28
C ASN A 91 7.23 11.11 -0.48
N ALA A 92 6.38 10.80 -1.45
CA ALA A 92 5.27 11.66 -1.86
C ALA A 92 4.20 11.81 -0.76
N ASN A 93 3.88 10.75 -0.04
CA ASN A 93 2.89 10.81 1.04
C ASN A 93 3.40 11.63 2.22
N ALA A 94 4.69 11.52 2.54
CA ALA A 94 5.31 12.34 3.58
C ALA A 94 5.30 13.82 3.21
N MET A 95 5.57 14.17 1.95
CA MET A 95 5.47 15.55 1.46
C MET A 95 4.06 16.11 1.68
N HIS A 96 3.04 15.36 1.30
CA HIS A 96 1.65 15.76 1.51
C HIS A 96 1.32 15.95 2.98
N ASN A 97 1.61 14.97 3.81
CA ASN A 97 1.28 15.01 5.24
C ASN A 97 2.04 16.13 5.97
N LEU A 98 3.30 16.35 5.61
CA LEU A 98 4.10 17.46 6.12
C LEU A 98 3.49 18.80 5.76
N ALA A 99 3.08 18.99 4.51
CA ALA A 99 2.41 20.19 4.04
C ALA A 99 1.11 20.46 4.83
N VAL A 100 0.31 19.41 5.05
CA VAL A 100 -0.92 19.50 5.85
C VAL A 100 -0.61 19.96 7.28
N LEU A 101 0.40 19.40 7.94
CA LEU A 101 0.79 19.80 9.29
C LEU A 101 1.25 21.26 9.36
N TYR A 102 2.03 21.74 8.38
CA TYR A 102 2.39 23.14 8.30
C TYR A 102 1.18 24.05 8.08
N ALA A 103 0.24 23.65 7.22
CA ALA A 103 -0.96 24.46 6.92
C ALA A 103 -1.92 24.53 8.10
N MET A 104 -2.12 23.43 8.85
CA MET A 104 -3.04 23.36 9.97
C MET A 104 -2.59 24.21 11.17
N ASP A 105 -1.30 24.22 11.45
CA ASP A 105 -0.70 24.92 12.59
C ASP A 105 0.09 26.17 12.17
N ALA A 106 -0.21 26.74 11.00
CA ALA A 106 0.50 27.89 10.48
C ALA A 106 0.42 29.09 11.47
N LYS A 107 1.56 29.48 11.99
CA LYS A 107 1.71 30.61 12.91
C LYS A 107 2.43 31.80 12.27
N SER A 108 2.93 31.60 11.07
CA SER A 108 3.72 32.60 10.34
C SER A 108 3.57 32.41 8.84
N GLU A 109 3.97 33.41 8.06
CA GLU A 109 4.06 33.30 6.61
C GLU A 109 5.08 32.24 6.19
N ALA A 110 6.13 32.04 6.98
CA ALA A 110 7.11 30.98 6.72
C ALA A 110 6.47 29.58 6.77
N ASP A 111 5.53 29.34 7.67
CA ASP A 111 4.77 28.08 7.73
C ASP A 111 3.88 27.90 6.50
N ASN A 112 3.19 28.98 6.06
CA ASN A 112 2.39 28.95 4.84
C ASN A 112 3.25 28.67 3.60
N GLN A 113 4.43 29.27 3.53
CA GLN A 113 5.39 29.04 2.44
C GLN A 113 5.91 27.59 2.45
N ALA A 114 6.20 27.04 3.63
CA ALA A 114 6.60 25.65 3.77
C ALA A 114 5.49 24.69 3.32
N ALA A 115 4.24 24.96 3.72
CA ALA A 115 3.08 24.19 3.27
C ALA A 115 2.93 24.23 1.74
N ALA A 116 2.98 25.42 1.14
CA ALA A 116 2.88 25.59 -0.31
C ALA A 116 3.98 24.84 -1.06
N ARG A 117 5.22 24.91 -0.58
CA ARG A 117 6.36 24.22 -1.18
C ARG A 117 6.20 22.71 -1.16
N TRP A 118 5.77 22.14 -0.05
CA TRP A 118 5.59 20.69 0.06
C TRP A 118 4.34 20.19 -0.68
N PHE A 119 3.25 20.96 -0.69
CA PHE A 119 2.11 20.64 -1.55
C PHE A 119 2.51 20.66 -3.03
N LEU A 120 3.31 21.64 -3.46
CA LEU A 120 3.80 21.68 -4.85
C LEU A 120 4.63 20.44 -5.18
N ALA A 121 5.57 20.09 -4.32
CA ALA A 121 6.42 18.91 -4.53
C ALA A 121 5.59 17.62 -4.67
N ALA A 122 4.62 17.42 -3.78
CA ALA A 122 3.73 16.27 -3.84
C ALA A 122 2.77 16.33 -5.05
N ALA A 123 2.25 17.50 -5.37
CA ALA A 123 1.36 17.72 -6.51
C ALA A 123 2.05 17.37 -7.85
N GLU A 124 3.31 17.76 -7.99
CA GLU A 124 4.13 17.43 -9.17
C GLU A 124 4.39 15.92 -9.32
N LEU A 125 4.36 15.17 -8.21
CA LEU A 125 4.43 13.71 -8.21
C LEU A 125 3.06 13.04 -8.43
N GLY A 126 2.00 13.81 -8.61
CA GLY A 126 0.67 13.30 -8.90
C GLY A 126 -0.22 13.03 -7.70
N VAL A 127 0.15 13.50 -6.50
CA VAL A 127 -0.70 13.37 -5.31
C VAL A 127 -1.92 14.27 -5.43
N LYS A 128 -3.10 13.68 -5.63
CA LYS A 128 -4.34 14.40 -5.94
C LYS A 128 -4.77 15.36 -4.82
N ASP A 129 -4.69 14.94 -3.59
CA ASP A 129 -5.05 15.79 -2.44
C ASP A 129 -4.11 17.01 -2.34
N SER A 130 -2.83 16.84 -2.67
CA SER A 130 -1.88 17.95 -2.74
C SER A 130 -2.20 18.89 -3.90
N GLN A 131 -2.59 18.37 -5.05
CA GLN A 131 -3.02 19.18 -6.20
C GLN A 131 -4.24 20.03 -5.83
N PHE A 132 -5.23 19.45 -5.16
CA PHE A 132 -6.42 20.17 -4.69
C PHE A 132 -6.04 21.30 -3.72
N ASN A 133 -5.25 20.99 -2.70
CA ASN A 133 -4.81 21.98 -1.72
C ASN A 133 -3.96 23.09 -2.35
N LEU A 134 -3.08 22.73 -3.26
CA LEU A 134 -2.27 23.69 -4.01
C LEU A 134 -3.15 24.60 -4.89
N GLY A 135 -4.20 24.06 -5.47
CA GLY A 135 -5.21 24.84 -6.19
C GLY A 135 -5.82 25.93 -5.31
N ILE A 136 -6.17 25.59 -4.08
CA ILE A 136 -6.70 26.57 -3.09
C ILE A 136 -5.65 27.63 -2.77
N LEU A 137 -4.43 27.24 -2.44
CA LEU A 137 -3.35 28.15 -2.07
C LEU A 137 -2.97 29.10 -3.22
N SER A 138 -2.91 28.56 -4.45
CA SER A 138 -2.63 29.34 -5.66
C SER A 138 -3.72 30.36 -5.92
N ALA A 139 -4.98 29.96 -5.83
CA ALA A 139 -6.12 30.87 -6.06
C ALA A 139 -6.23 31.97 -5.02
N LYS A 140 -5.85 31.70 -3.77
CA LYS A 140 -5.92 32.66 -2.67
C LYS A 140 -4.62 33.47 -2.45
N GLY A 141 -3.49 32.97 -2.94
CA GLY A 141 -2.19 33.57 -2.67
C GLY A 141 -1.73 33.33 -1.22
N VAL A 142 -1.92 32.13 -0.70
CA VAL A 142 -1.45 31.74 0.64
C VAL A 142 -0.12 31.02 0.54
N GLY A 143 0.91 31.53 1.20
CA GLY A 143 2.27 31.00 1.14
C GLY A 143 2.94 31.12 -0.22
N MET A 144 2.31 31.82 -1.14
CA MET A 144 2.76 32.04 -2.50
C MET A 144 2.00 33.23 -3.11
N LYS A 145 2.53 33.80 -4.18
CA LYS A 145 1.80 34.83 -4.92
C LYS A 145 0.54 34.23 -5.53
N GLN A 146 -0.59 34.97 -5.42
CA GLN A 146 -1.85 34.57 -6.07
C GLN A 146 -1.63 34.32 -7.57
N ASN A 147 -2.12 33.17 -8.03
CA ASN A 147 -2.06 32.78 -9.43
C ASN A 147 -3.30 31.97 -9.80
N LEU A 148 -4.27 32.62 -10.43
CA LEU A 148 -5.54 32.00 -10.79
C LEU A 148 -5.39 30.97 -11.94
N GLU A 149 -4.45 31.17 -12.85
CA GLU A 149 -4.17 30.18 -13.92
C GLU A 149 -3.63 28.88 -13.33
N GLU A 150 -2.72 28.96 -12.37
CA GLU A 150 -2.22 27.79 -11.62
C GLU A 150 -3.33 27.13 -10.81
N GLY A 151 -4.15 27.91 -10.13
CA GLY A 151 -5.31 27.39 -9.39
C GLY A 151 -6.26 26.61 -10.31
N TYR A 152 -6.59 27.17 -11.48
CA TYR A 152 -7.38 26.50 -12.49
C TYR A 152 -6.74 25.18 -12.95
N LYS A 153 -5.47 25.19 -13.28
CA LYS A 153 -4.72 24.00 -13.73
C LYS A 153 -4.82 22.86 -12.71
N TRP A 154 -4.50 23.12 -11.45
CA TRP A 154 -4.52 22.10 -10.42
C TRP A 154 -5.92 21.53 -10.17
N PHE A 155 -6.95 22.39 -10.09
CA PHE A 155 -8.33 21.91 -9.97
C PHE A 155 -8.78 21.14 -11.21
N ALA A 156 -8.36 21.54 -12.41
CA ALA A 156 -8.68 20.82 -13.65
C ALA A 156 -8.12 19.38 -13.64
N LEU A 157 -6.91 19.19 -13.13
CA LEU A 157 -6.30 17.87 -13.01
C LEU A 157 -7.06 16.97 -12.03
N VAL A 158 -7.46 17.51 -10.88
CA VAL A 158 -8.24 16.76 -9.89
C VAL A 158 -9.66 16.49 -10.38
N ALA A 159 -10.28 17.45 -11.07
CA ALA A 159 -11.60 17.29 -11.68
C ALA A 159 -11.61 16.20 -12.76
N LYS A 160 -10.54 16.08 -13.53
CA LYS A 160 -10.37 15.02 -14.54
C LYS A 160 -10.36 13.62 -13.91
N ALA A 161 -9.93 13.51 -12.66
CA ALA A 161 -9.98 12.27 -11.88
C ALA A 161 -11.38 11.98 -11.28
N GLY A 162 -12.37 12.83 -11.51
CA GLY A 162 -13.75 12.64 -11.08
C GLY A 162 -14.19 13.45 -9.85
N ASP A 163 -13.35 14.33 -9.32
CA ASP A 163 -13.66 15.16 -8.16
C ASP A 163 -14.60 16.32 -8.56
N LYS A 164 -15.82 16.31 -8.01
CA LYS A 164 -16.86 17.31 -8.33
C LYS A 164 -16.57 18.67 -7.69
N ASP A 165 -15.98 18.70 -6.50
CA ASP A 165 -15.62 19.95 -5.83
C ASP A 165 -14.50 20.68 -6.58
N ALA A 166 -13.53 19.94 -7.06
CA ALA A 166 -12.47 20.48 -7.92
C ALA A 166 -13.05 21.05 -9.21
N ALA A 167 -13.99 20.34 -9.84
CA ALA A 167 -14.67 20.82 -11.04
C ALA A 167 -15.43 22.14 -10.80
N ALA A 168 -16.14 22.23 -9.67
CA ALA A 168 -16.86 23.45 -9.28
C ALA A 168 -15.91 24.63 -9.04
N LYS A 169 -14.81 24.40 -8.34
CA LYS A 169 -13.77 25.41 -8.07
C LYS A 169 -13.07 25.87 -9.35
N ARG A 170 -12.79 24.94 -10.24
CA ARG A 170 -12.25 25.24 -11.57
C ARG A 170 -13.16 26.18 -12.35
N GLU A 171 -14.47 25.90 -12.40
CA GLU A 171 -15.44 26.74 -13.10
C GLU A 171 -15.59 28.11 -12.47
N GLU A 172 -15.52 28.21 -11.15
CA GLU A 172 -15.54 29.47 -10.42
C GLU A 172 -14.32 30.35 -10.81
N ILE A 173 -13.14 29.77 -10.85
CA ILE A 173 -11.91 30.48 -11.26
C ILE A 173 -12.01 30.92 -12.73
N ALA A 174 -12.56 30.08 -13.60
CA ALA A 174 -12.70 30.37 -15.01
C ALA A 174 -13.46 31.68 -15.27
N LYS A 175 -14.43 32.03 -14.42
CA LYS A 175 -15.19 33.27 -14.52
C LYS A 175 -14.34 34.53 -14.26
N SER A 176 -13.25 34.39 -13.56
CA SER A 176 -12.34 35.48 -13.21
C SER A 176 -11.14 35.58 -14.15
N LEU A 177 -11.00 34.64 -15.09
CA LEU A 177 -9.93 34.63 -16.08
C LEU A 177 -10.38 35.30 -17.39
N ARG A 178 -9.46 36.05 -17.99
CA ARG A 178 -9.65 36.49 -19.37
C ARG A 178 -9.57 35.31 -20.34
N PRO A 179 -10.15 35.39 -21.56
CA PRO A 179 -10.14 34.27 -22.50
C PRO A 179 -8.75 33.69 -22.79
N GLU A 180 -7.73 34.54 -22.96
CA GLU A 180 -6.36 34.10 -23.20
C GLU A 180 -5.70 33.45 -21.98
N GLN A 181 -6.03 33.89 -20.78
CA GLN A 181 -5.57 33.26 -19.53
C GLN A 181 -6.20 31.88 -19.36
N LEU A 182 -7.51 31.77 -19.62
CA LEU A 182 -8.22 30.51 -19.56
C LEU A 182 -7.68 29.49 -20.58
N ALA A 183 -7.40 29.94 -21.78
CA ALA A 183 -6.80 29.09 -22.83
C ALA A 183 -5.41 28.56 -22.39
N ARG A 184 -4.56 29.41 -21.80
CA ARG A 184 -3.27 28.98 -21.26
C ARG A 184 -3.40 27.97 -20.11
N ALA A 185 -4.32 28.23 -19.20
CA ALA A 185 -4.55 27.35 -18.07
C ALA A 185 -5.09 25.97 -18.49
N ARG A 186 -6.01 25.93 -19.45
CA ARG A 186 -6.49 24.68 -20.06
C ARG A 186 -5.37 23.91 -20.74
N ALA A 187 -4.56 24.58 -21.55
CA ALA A 187 -3.42 23.96 -22.22
C ALA A 187 -2.40 23.41 -21.21
N ALA A 188 -2.11 24.16 -20.14
CA ALA A 188 -1.21 23.72 -19.08
C ALA A 188 -1.72 22.45 -18.39
N ALA A 189 -3.03 22.34 -18.12
CA ALA A 189 -3.64 21.15 -17.54
C ALA A 189 -3.57 19.96 -18.51
N GLU A 190 -3.81 20.14 -19.80
CA GLU A 190 -3.74 19.06 -20.78
C GLU A 190 -2.32 18.53 -21.00
N LEU A 191 -1.33 19.41 -20.97
CA LEU A 191 0.07 19.07 -21.19
C LEU A 191 0.77 18.55 -19.94
N TRP A 192 0.18 18.74 -18.77
CA TRP A 192 0.81 18.34 -17.51
C TRP A 192 1.00 16.83 -17.43
N ARG A 193 2.14 16.43 -16.92
CA ARG A 193 2.45 15.02 -16.59
C ARG A 193 3.13 14.95 -15.25
N ALA A 194 2.77 13.93 -14.47
CA ALA A 194 3.42 13.68 -13.20
C ALA A 194 4.91 13.39 -13.39
N LYS A 195 5.73 13.93 -12.50
CA LYS A 195 7.12 13.49 -12.36
C LYS A 195 7.15 12.05 -11.88
N PRO A 196 8.14 11.24 -12.30
CA PRO A 196 8.26 9.86 -11.81
C PRO A 196 8.54 9.83 -10.31
N LEU A 197 7.90 8.86 -9.63
CA LEU A 197 8.20 8.59 -8.23
C LEU A 197 9.56 7.88 -8.11
N ASP A 198 10.36 8.31 -7.12
CA ASP A 198 11.53 7.55 -6.71
C ASP A 198 11.06 6.27 -6.00
N ALA A 199 11.32 5.12 -6.59
CA ALA A 199 10.93 3.83 -6.03
C ALA A 199 11.52 3.60 -4.63
N ALA A 200 12.79 3.96 -4.42
CA ALA A 200 13.47 3.76 -3.14
C ALA A 200 12.87 4.61 -2.00
N ALA A 201 12.29 5.77 -2.34
CA ALA A 201 11.65 6.65 -1.37
C ALA A 201 10.18 6.27 -1.08
N ASN A 202 9.51 5.55 -1.99
CA ASN A 202 8.06 5.32 -1.94
C ASN A 202 7.67 3.85 -1.80
N ALA A 203 8.62 2.93 -1.87
CA ALA A 203 8.39 1.50 -1.72
C ALA A 203 9.56 0.86 -0.96
N VAL A 204 9.32 -0.34 -0.45
CA VAL A 204 10.36 -1.20 0.11
C VAL A 204 10.38 -2.47 -0.72
N ASP A 205 11.55 -2.81 -1.25
CA ASP A 205 11.77 -4.08 -1.93
C ASP A 205 11.94 -5.18 -0.89
N ILE A 206 10.87 -5.93 -0.66
CA ILE A 206 10.84 -7.04 0.28
C ILE A 206 11.20 -8.32 -0.47
N PRO A 207 12.32 -8.98 -0.14
CA PRO A 207 12.68 -10.24 -0.75
C PRO A 207 11.57 -11.28 -0.61
N GLN A 208 11.31 -12.03 -1.66
CA GLN A 208 10.24 -13.04 -1.68
C GLN A 208 10.40 -14.05 -0.53
N ALA A 209 11.63 -14.38 -0.16
CA ALA A 209 11.93 -15.27 0.96
C ALA A 209 11.39 -14.79 2.32
N TRP A 210 11.15 -13.47 2.46
CA TRP A 210 10.61 -12.88 3.69
C TRP A 210 9.08 -12.76 3.67
N GLN A 211 8.46 -12.90 2.49
CA GLN A 211 7.02 -12.67 2.35
C GLN A 211 6.17 -13.79 2.96
N GLY A 212 6.81 -14.89 3.36
CA GLY A 212 6.09 -16.10 3.74
C GLY A 212 5.35 -16.67 2.52
N GLU A 213 4.86 -17.90 2.58
CA GLU A 213 3.79 -18.29 1.67
C GLU A 213 2.66 -17.30 1.91
N ALA A 214 2.16 -16.67 0.82
CA ALA A 214 0.94 -15.87 0.89
C ALA A 214 -0.05 -16.69 1.73
N PRO A 215 -0.79 -16.09 2.68
CA PRO A 215 -1.79 -16.85 3.40
C PRO A 215 -2.55 -17.57 2.29
N VAL A 216 -2.47 -18.89 2.28
CA VAL A 216 -3.25 -19.70 1.36
C VAL A 216 -4.63 -19.18 1.64
N ALA A 217 -5.19 -18.39 0.71
CA ALA A 217 -6.53 -17.87 0.82
C ALA A 217 -7.30 -19.06 1.29
N GLU A 218 -7.95 -18.99 2.45
CA GLU A 218 -8.56 -20.11 3.15
C GLU A 218 -9.19 -20.94 2.06
N VAL A 219 -8.43 -21.96 1.61
CA VAL A 219 -8.86 -22.77 0.47
C VAL A 219 -10.10 -23.37 1.04
N ASP A 220 -11.25 -22.97 0.50
CA ASP A 220 -12.51 -23.62 0.88
C ASP A 220 -12.27 -25.10 0.62
N MET A 221 -11.75 -25.79 1.63
CA MET A 221 -11.34 -27.19 1.56
C MET A 221 -12.51 -28.03 1.08
N LYS A 222 -13.73 -27.64 1.41
CA LYS A 222 -14.94 -28.26 0.92
C LYS A 222 -15.02 -28.15 -0.61
N LYS A 223 -14.77 -26.95 -1.14
CA LYS A 223 -14.79 -26.68 -2.58
C LYS A 223 -13.63 -27.36 -3.32
N ALA A 224 -12.45 -27.39 -2.69
CA ALA A 224 -11.29 -28.10 -3.24
C ALA A 224 -11.56 -29.60 -3.31
N VAL A 225 -12.11 -30.21 -2.25
CA VAL A 225 -12.49 -31.62 -2.23
C VAL A 225 -13.58 -31.93 -3.27
N GLN A 226 -14.59 -31.06 -3.42
CA GLN A 226 -15.62 -31.19 -4.48
C GLN A 226 -15.00 -31.26 -5.87
N ASN A 227 -14.06 -30.35 -6.16
CA ASN A 227 -13.38 -30.30 -7.46
C ASN A 227 -12.56 -31.60 -7.70
N ILE A 228 -11.85 -32.07 -6.69
CA ILE A 228 -11.09 -33.32 -6.76
C ILE A 228 -12.01 -34.51 -7.00
N GLN A 229 -13.13 -34.60 -6.30
CA GLN A 229 -14.14 -35.64 -6.50
C GLN A 229 -14.70 -35.62 -7.92
N LEU A 230 -14.97 -34.43 -8.48
CA LEU A 230 -15.44 -34.28 -9.87
C LEU A 230 -14.40 -34.74 -10.87
N ILE A 231 -13.13 -34.35 -10.71
CA ILE A 231 -12.05 -34.74 -11.63
C ILE A 231 -11.81 -36.26 -11.56
N LEU A 232 -11.77 -36.83 -10.36
CA LEU A 232 -11.64 -38.27 -10.16
C LEU A 232 -12.79 -39.05 -10.84
N GLY A 233 -14.04 -38.58 -10.64
CA GLY A 233 -15.21 -39.18 -11.25
C GLY A 233 -15.16 -39.13 -12.77
N LYS A 234 -14.75 -38.01 -13.38
CA LYS A 234 -14.57 -37.88 -14.83
C LYS A 234 -13.49 -38.82 -15.39
N ASN A 235 -12.50 -39.16 -14.57
CA ASN A 235 -11.40 -40.04 -14.94
C ASN A 235 -11.64 -41.52 -14.56
N GLY A 236 -12.87 -41.87 -14.17
CA GLY A 236 -13.27 -43.26 -13.93
C GLY A 236 -12.97 -43.76 -12.51
N TYR A 237 -12.59 -42.88 -11.57
CA TYR A 237 -12.37 -43.23 -10.17
C TYR A 237 -13.62 -42.93 -9.35
N ASP A 238 -14.10 -43.90 -8.60
CA ASP A 238 -15.31 -43.75 -7.79
C ASP A 238 -15.04 -42.99 -6.50
N ALA A 239 -15.09 -41.67 -6.59
CA ALA A 239 -14.91 -40.76 -5.45
C ALA A 239 -16.20 -40.45 -4.68
N GLY A 240 -17.33 -41.04 -5.08
CA GLY A 240 -18.64 -40.74 -4.51
C GLY A 240 -19.25 -39.46 -5.07
N LYS A 241 -20.25 -38.93 -4.38
CA LYS A 241 -20.84 -37.63 -4.73
C LYS A 241 -19.86 -36.53 -4.47
N PRO A 242 -19.81 -35.48 -5.31
CA PRO A 242 -18.95 -34.34 -5.11
C PRO A 242 -19.54 -33.40 -4.02
N ASP A 243 -19.54 -33.86 -2.79
CA ASP A 243 -20.11 -33.19 -1.63
C ASP A 243 -19.07 -32.36 -0.83
N GLY A 244 -17.80 -32.49 -1.19
CA GLY A 244 -16.70 -31.81 -0.49
C GLY A 244 -16.28 -32.46 0.82
N VAL A 245 -16.74 -33.70 1.07
CA VAL A 245 -16.38 -34.45 2.28
C VAL A 245 -15.33 -35.53 1.94
N MET A 246 -14.21 -35.49 2.70
CA MET A 246 -13.14 -36.47 2.59
C MET A 246 -13.54 -37.81 3.28
N GLY A 247 -14.50 -38.51 2.73
CA GLY A 247 -14.88 -39.82 3.22
C GLY A 247 -13.94 -40.93 2.72
N ALA A 248 -14.15 -42.17 3.22
CA ALA A 248 -13.35 -43.35 2.84
C ALA A 248 -13.36 -43.60 1.33
N ARG A 249 -14.50 -43.39 0.67
CA ARG A 249 -14.68 -43.57 -0.78
C ARG A 249 -13.80 -42.60 -1.58
N THR A 250 -13.77 -41.30 -1.17
CA THR A 250 -12.90 -40.29 -1.79
C THR A 250 -11.43 -40.63 -1.59
N LYS A 251 -11.03 -40.99 -0.35
CA LYS A 251 -9.64 -41.39 -0.05
C LYS A 251 -9.19 -42.58 -0.87
N ASN A 252 -10.04 -43.61 -1.03
CA ASN A 252 -9.74 -44.78 -1.83
C ASN A 252 -9.60 -44.44 -3.33
N ALA A 253 -10.44 -43.56 -3.84
CA ALA A 253 -10.34 -43.06 -5.21
C ALA A 253 -9.02 -42.29 -5.45
N ILE A 254 -8.61 -41.43 -4.49
CA ILE A 254 -7.31 -40.74 -4.52
C ILE A 254 -6.17 -41.76 -4.54
N LYS A 255 -6.18 -42.76 -3.66
CA LYS A 255 -5.14 -43.82 -3.63
C LYS A 255 -5.03 -44.57 -4.96
N ALA A 256 -6.17 -44.95 -5.56
CA ALA A 256 -6.21 -45.63 -6.82
C ALA A 256 -5.61 -44.75 -7.93
N PHE A 257 -6.00 -43.46 -7.99
CA PHE A 257 -5.45 -42.50 -8.93
C PHE A 257 -3.94 -42.31 -8.75
N GLN A 258 -3.48 -42.14 -7.50
CA GLN A 258 -2.07 -42.01 -7.17
C GLN A 258 -1.27 -43.20 -7.66
N LYS A 259 -1.74 -44.43 -7.37
CA LYS A 259 -1.10 -45.67 -7.78
C LYS A 259 -0.99 -45.78 -9.32
N ASP A 260 -2.07 -45.46 -10.06
CA ASP A 260 -2.10 -45.52 -11.51
C ASP A 260 -1.19 -44.46 -12.16
N ASN A 261 -0.82 -43.41 -11.44
CA ASN A 261 0.06 -42.35 -11.90
C ASN A 261 1.48 -42.39 -11.31
N GLY A 262 1.85 -43.50 -10.66
CA GLY A 262 3.19 -43.69 -10.11
C GLY A 262 3.48 -42.81 -8.87
N ILE A 263 2.44 -42.31 -8.20
CA ILE A 263 2.53 -41.51 -6.97
C ILE A 263 2.30 -42.43 -5.77
N ALA A 264 3.00 -42.22 -4.68
CA ALA A 264 2.78 -42.97 -3.46
C ALA A 264 1.31 -42.85 -3.00
N PRO A 265 0.59 -43.95 -2.76
CA PRO A 265 -0.85 -43.97 -2.52
C PRO A 265 -1.18 -43.56 -1.07
N SER A 266 -0.96 -42.31 -0.75
CA SER A 266 -1.23 -41.72 0.58
C SER A 266 -2.74 -41.55 0.84
N GLY A 267 -3.50 -41.26 -0.21
CA GLY A 267 -4.90 -40.85 -0.08
C GLY A 267 -5.08 -39.43 0.44
N GLU A 268 -4.00 -38.70 0.59
CA GLU A 268 -4.00 -37.29 1.08
C GLU A 268 -3.96 -36.33 -0.12
N ILE A 269 -4.50 -35.11 0.11
CA ILE A 269 -4.47 -34.04 -0.88
C ILE A 269 -3.17 -33.26 -0.64
N ASP A 270 -2.26 -33.37 -1.59
CA ASP A 270 -1.01 -32.64 -1.65
C ASP A 270 -0.80 -32.00 -3.03
N GLU A 271 0.26 -31.21 -3.17
CA GLU A 271 0.56 -30.52 -4.42
C GLU A 271 0.80 -31.51 -5.58
N THR A 272 1.45 -32.64 -5.32
CA THR A 272 1.73 -33.68 -6.32
C THR A 272 0.44 -34.27 -6.89
N LEU A 273 -0.52 -34.57 -6.01
CA LEU A 273 -1.86 -35.04 -6.41
C LEU A 273 -2.58 -33.99 -7.26
N VAL A 274 -2.59 -32.74 -6.82
CA VAL A 274 -3.30 -31.64 -7.51
C VAL A 274 -2.72 -31.41 -8.90
N GLN A 275 -1.40 -31.36 -9.03
CA GLN A 275 -0.74 -31.23 -10.34
C GLN A 275 -1.06 -32.41 -11.28
N ALA A 276 -1.04 -33.64 -10.79
CA ALA A 276 -1.38 -34.82 -11.59
C ALA A 276 -2.84 -34.82 -12.05
N LEU A 277 -3.77 -34.38 -11.20
CA LEU A 277 -5.19 -34.24 -11.54
C LEU A 277 -5.42 -33.13 -12.58
N LEU A 278 -4.74 -31.99 -12.44
CA LEU A 278 -4.85 -30.88 -13.39
C LEU A 278 -4.30 -31.24 -14.78
N ALA A 279 -3.30 -32.08 -14.86
CA ALA A 279 -2.75 -32.58 -16.12
C ALA A 279 -3.74 -33.45 -16.93
N ARG A 280 -4.85 -33.90 -16.32
CA ARG A 280 -5.86 -34.75 -16.92
C ARG A 280 -7.24 -34.10 -17.08
N LYS A 281 -7.29 -32.77 -17.12
CA LYS A 281 -8.51 -31.99 -17.41
C LYS A 281 -8.98 -32.21 -18.83
#